data_e9b6db45ad538335fd9363a91d89f8f6
#
_entry.id   e9b6db45ad538335fd9363a91d89f8f6
#
_cell.length_a   1.000
_cell.length_b   1.000
_cell.length_c   1.000
_cell.angle_alpha   90.00
_cell.angle_beta   90.00
_cell.angle_gamma   90.00
#
_symmetry.space_group_name_H-M   'P 1'
#
loop_
_entity.id
_entity.type
_entity.pdbx_description
1 polymer ?
#
loop_
_entity_poly.entity_id
_entity_poly.type
_entity_poly.pdbx_seq_one_letter_code
_entity_poly.pdbx_strand_id
1 'polypeptide(L)'
;MLITLLTIFHHTSSAQRDPQLREALSTMTKASISGDIEGILSQTSPRIIESMGGIEQATKVTKELYSSLIKYGVKIDSMINYVDMDISKIDGIAYCFIPQVLVMSMPEKDKMAITSANLLALKEDDTKKWTFFNFNKMNQEMINMFLPEFNGKISLPPDLEKKTLVVGKEEVAKTVDHLMKLIDESVKKHH
;
A
#
# COMPACT_ATOMS: atom_id res chain seq x y z
N MET A 1 -0.56 -53.44 1.27
CA MET A 1 0.16 -52.34 0.60
C MET A 1 -0.69 -51.08 0.82
N LEU A 2 -0.30 -50.30 1.81
CA LEU A 2 -1.07 -49.13 2.27
C LEU A 2 -0.45 -47.86 1.61
N ILE A 3 -1.16 -47.25 0.67
CA ILE A 3 -0.71 -46.04 -0.01
C ILE A 3 -1.15 -44.85 0.88
N THR A 4 -0.20 -44.28 1.59
CA THR A 4 -0.43 -43.07 2.38
C THR A 4 -0.42 -41.89 1.41
N LEU A 5 -1.62 -41.32 1.16
CA LEU A 5 -1.79 -40.13 0.36
C LEU A 5 -1.30 -38.92 1.17
N LEU A 6 -0.11 -38.42 0.87
CA LEU A 6 0.44 -37.21 1.49
C LEU A 6 -0.23 -36.00 0.84
N THR A 7 -1.30 -35.50 1.45
CA THR A 7 -1.92 -34.21 1.06
C THR A 7 -1.01 -33.08 1.51
N ILE A 8 -0.31 -32.49 0.56
CA ILE A 8 0.46 -31.25 0.78
C ILE A 8 -0.55 -30.11 0.92
N PHE A 9 -0.86 -29.73 2.15
CA PHE A 9 -1.61 -28.51 2.43
C PHE A 9 -0.72 -27.30 2.10
N HIS A 10 -0.98 -26.66 0.98
CA HIS A 10 -0.45 -25.33 0.70
C HIS A 10 -1.15 -24.36 1.65
N HIS A 11 -0.49 -23.97 2.71
CA HIS A 11 -0.97 -22.92 3.60
C HIS A 11 -0.73 -21.57 2.91
N THR A 12 -1.69 -21.11 2.12
CA THR A 12 -1.73 -19.71 1.70
C THR A 12 -2.05 -18.88 2.93
N SER A 13 -1.07 -18.10 3.40
CA SER A 13 -1.29 -17.16 4.48
C SER A 13 -1.91 -15.89 3.89
N SER A 14 -3.11 -15.53 4.33
CA SER A 14 -3.76 -14.29 3.95
C SER A 14 -3.17 -13.11 4.74
N ALA A 15 -2.98 -11.97 4.09
CA ALA A 15 -2.55 -10.73 4.75
C ALA A 15 -3.49 -10.31 5.88
N GLN A 16 -4.78 -10.64 5.77
CA GLN A 16 -5.76 -10.43 6.84
C GLN A 16 -5.42 -11.18 8.12
N ARG A 17 -4.72 -12.33 8.02
CA ARG A 17 -4.36 -13.19 9.15
C ARG A 17 -2.99 -12.87 9.75
N ASP A 18 -2.19 -11.99 9.11
CA ASP A 18 -0.90 -11.56 9.66
C ASP A 18 -1.10 -10.34 10.59
N PRO A 19 -1.04 -10.53 11.93
CA PRO A 19 -1.24 -9.45 12.87
C PRO A 19 -0.13 -8.39 12.80
N GLN A 20 1.11 -8.77 12.44
CA GLN A 20 2.23 -7.84 12.31
C GLN A 20 2.03 -6.92 11.11
N LEU A 21 1.52 -7.43 9.98
CA LEU A 21 1.19 -6.61 8.82
C LEU A 21 0.08 -5.60 9.17
N ARG A 22 -0.97 -6.04 9.85
CA ARG A 22 -2.06 -5.14 10.26
C ARG A 22 -1.60 -4.04 11.21
N GLU A 23 -0.74 -4.38 12.17
CA GLU A 23 -0.16 -3.41 13.10
C GLU A 23 0.70 -2.37 12.37
N ALA A 24 1.59 -2.83 11.48
CA ALA A 24 2.44 -1.97 10.67
C ALA A 24 1.61 -1.04 9.76
N LEU A 25 0.58 -1.57 9.09
CA LEU A 25 -0.36 -0.76 8.28
C LEU A 25 -1.10 0.29 9.12
N SER A 26 -1.55 -0.09 10.32
CA SER A 26 -2.22 0.84 11.24
C SER A 26 -1.27 1.97 11.65
N THR A 27 -0.01 1.65 11.96
CA THR A 27 1.03 2.62 12.32
C THR A 27 1.30 3.58 11.15
N MET A 28 1.53 3.05 9.96
CA MET A 28 1.74 3.84 8.75
C MET A 28 0.55 4.75 8.44
N THR A 29 -0.67 4.22 8.52
CA THR A 29 -1.90 4.97 8.29
C THR A 29 -2.03 6.15 9.24
N LYS A 30 -1.80 5.94 10.54
CA LYS A 30 -1.84 6.99 11.56
C LYS A 30 -0.79 8.07 11.29
N ALA A 31 0.45 7.66 11.00
CA ALA A 31 1.54 8.58 10.68
C ALA A 31 1.21 9.41 9.43
N SER A 32 0.67 8.78 8.39
CA SER A 32 0.29 9.46 7.15
C SER A 32 -0.84 10.48 7.36
N ILE A 33 -1.87 10.15 8.14
CA ILE A 33 -2.98 11.07 8.42
C ILE A 33 -2.53 12.26 9.28
N SER A 34 -1.65 12.01 10.26
CA SER A 34 -1.13 13.07 11.15
C SER A 34 0.00 13.90 10.53
N GLY A 35 0.60 13.46 9.42
CA GLY A 35 1.79 14.10 8.85
C GLY A 35 3.06 13.86 9.69
N ASP A 36 3.11 12.76 10.44
CA ASP A 36 4.28 12.34 11.19
C ASP A 36 5.32 11.75 10.25
N ILE A 37 6.27 12.60 9.85
CA ILE A 37 7.31 12.26 8.87
C ILE A 37 8.20 11.11 9.37
N GLU A 38 8.59 11.12 10.63
CA GLU A 38 9.43 10.06 11.22
C GLU A 38 8.67 8.73 11.25
N GLY A 39 7.39 8.77 11.65
CA GLY A 39 6.52 7.61 11.62
C GLY A 39 6.34 7.05 10.22
N ILE A 40 6.16 7.88 9.19
CA ILE A 40 6.06 7.46 7.79
C ILE A 40 7.36 6.77 7.35
N LEU A 41 8.51 7.42 7.55
CA LEU A 41 9.80 6.90 7.12
C LEU A 41 10.19 5.62 7.88
N SER A 42 9.79 5.49 9.14
CA SER A 42 10.02 4.27 9.92
C SER A 42 9.29 3.04 9.37
N GLN A 43 8.23 3.24 8.59
CA GLN A 43 7.47 2.20 7.91
C GLN A 43 7.80 2.11 6.40
N THR A 44 8.64 3.00 5.88
CA THR A 44 9.08 2.96 4.48
C THR A 44 10.19 1.94 4.31
N SER A 45 10.19 1.23 3.17
CA SER A 45 11.26 0.26 2.87
C SER A 45 12.63 0.93 2.86
N PRO A 46 13.65 0.39 3.57
CA PRO A 46 15.01 0.91 3.56
C PRO A 46 15.59 1.07 2.15
N ARG A 47 15.28 0.14 1.25
CA ARG A 47 15.73 0.18 -0.16
C ARG A 47 15.19 1.42 -0.88
N ILE A 48 13.97 1.83 -0.56
CA ILE A 48 13.39 3.05 -1.11
C ILE A 48 14.06 4.29 -0.51
N ILE A 49 14.31 4.29 0.79
CA ILE A 49 15.03 5.38 1.45
C ILE A 49 16.41 5.56 0.82
N GLU A 50 17.14 4.47 0.60
CA GLU A 50 18.45 4.50 -0.08
C GLU A 50 18.35 5.03 -1.51
N SER A 51 17.37 4.58 -2.27
CA SER A 51 17.13 5.05 -3.65
C SER A 51 16.77 6.53 -3.74
N MET A 52 16.20 7.10 -2.69
CA MET A 52 15.92 8.52 -2.56
C MET A 52 17.17 9.36 -2.20
N GLY A 53 18.32 8.74 -1.96
CA GLY A 53 19.56 9.39 -1.52
C GLY A 53 19.76 9.36 0.00
N GLY A 54 19.15 8.41 0.69
CA GLY A 54 19.25 8.20 2.13
C GLY A 54 18.21 8.94 2.94
N ILE A 55 18.28 8.75 4.27
CA ILE A 55 17.21 9.20 5.20
C ILE A 55 17.03 10.73 5.21
N GLU A 56 18.10 11.49 5.05
CA GLU A 56 18.03 12.97 5.04
C GLU A 56 17.24 13.46 3.83
N GLN A 57 17.55 12.94 2.65
CA GLN A 57 16.85 13.31 1.41
C GLN A 57 15.41 12.82 1.43
N ALA A 58 15.17 11.60 1.88
CA ALA A 58 13.80 11.06 2.04
C ALA A 58 12.97 11.92 3.00
N THR A 59 13.57 12.37 4.12
CA THR A 59 12.93 13.27 5.07
C THR A 59 12.55 14.60 4.41
N LYS A 60 13.48 15.20 3.66
CA LYS A 60 13.26 16.46 2.96
C LYS A 60 12.11 16.34 1.96
N VAL A 61 12.15 15.34 1.09
CA VAL A 61 11.11 15.11 0.06
C VAL A 61 9.74 14.88 0.70
N THR A 62 9.68 14.07 1.77
CA THR A 62 8.43 13.79 2.46
C THR A 62 7.86 15.05 3.13
N LYS A 63 8.71 15.87 3.78
CA LYS A 63 8.30 17.17 4.34
C LYS A 63 7.78 18.14 3.29
N GLU A 64 8.45 18.22 2.14
CA GLU A 64 8.03 19.07 1.01
C GLU A 64 6.67 18.64 0.46
N LEU A 65 6.43 17.32 0.36
CA LEU A 65 5.13 16.79 -0.05
C LEU A 65 4.02 17.22 0.92
N TYR A 66 4.17 17.00 2.22
CA TYR A 66 3.19 17.37 3.22
C TYR A 66 2.98 18.88 3.32
N SER A 67 4.06 19.66 3.23
CA SER A 67 3.98 21.12 3.18
C SER A 67 3.19 21.60 1.96
N SER A 68 3.34 20.93 0.83
CA SER A 68 2.58 21.23 -0.38
C SER A 68 1.09 20.91 -0.21
N LEU A 69 0.75 19.77 0.40
CA LEU A 69 -0.66 19.45 0.71
C LEU A 69 -1.28 20.55 1.57
N ILE A 70 -0.61 20.94 2.67
CA ILE A 70 -1.06 22.00 3.58
C ILE A 70 -1.22 23.34 2.83
N LYS A 71 -0.23 23.71 2.02
CA LYS A 71 -0.24 24.95 1.23
C LYS A 71 -1.43 25.02 0.28
N TYR A 72 -1.82 23.88 -0.31
CA TYR A 72 -2.98 23.80 -1.18
C TYR A 72 -4.29 23.51 -0.43
N GLY A 73 -4.30 23.53 0.89
CA GLY A 73 -5.49 23.29 1.71
C GLY A 73 -6.01 21.85 1.61
N VAL A 74 -5.17 20.91 1.19
CA VAL A 74 -5.51 19.49 1.10
C VAL A 74 -5.08 18.79 2.38
N LYS A 75 -5.96 17.97 2.94
CA LYS A 75 -5.68 17.16 4.14
C LYS A 75 -6.10 15.73 3.90
N ILE A 76 -5.28 14.78 4.30
CA ILE A 76 -5.66 13.35 4.34
C ILE A 76 -6.55 13.15 5.57
N ASP A 77 -7.82 12.78 5.35
CA ASP A 77 -8.77 12.55 6.44
C ASP A 77 -8.86 11.08 6.81
N SER A 78 -8.79 10.19 5.82
CA SER A 78 -8.75 8.75 6.08
C SER A 78 -8.01 7.97 4.99
N MET A 79 -7.52 6.80 5.37
CA MET A 79 -6.90 5.81 4.48
C MET A 79 -7.48 4.44 4.82
N ILE A 80 -8.10 3.81 3.85
CA ILE A 80 -8.76 2.51 4.01
C ILE A 80 -7.93 1.49 3.24
N ASN A 81 -7.41 0.48 3.93
CA ASN A 81 -6.57 -0.56 3.34
C ASN A 81 -7.39 -1.83 3.13
N TYR A 82 -7.32 -2.41 1.92
CA TYR A 82 -7.87 -3.72 1.65
C TYR A 82 -6.86 -4.79 2.04
N VAL A 83 -7.15 -5.51 3.13
CA VAL A 83 -6.18 -6.44 3.76
C VAL A 83 -6.48 -7.92 3.49
N ASP A 84 -7.46 -8.23 2.63
CA ASP A 84 -7.78 -9.61 2.25
C ASP A 84 -7.00 -10.04 1.01
N MET A 85 -5.67 -9.90 1.10
CA MET A 85 -4.71 -10.25 0.06
C MET A 85 -3.87 -11.44 0.48
N ASP A 86 -3.43 -12.25 -0.48
CA ASP A 86 -2.48 -13.32 -0.22
C ASP A 86 -1.06 -12.76 -0.06
N ILE A 87 -0.34 -13.32 0.90
CA ILE A 87 1.07 -13.07 1.11
C ILE A 87 1.84 -14.10 0.29
N SER A 88 2.63 -13.62 -0.65
CA SER A 88 3.55 -14.42 -1.46
C SER A 88 4.99 -14.27 -0.95
N LYS A 89 5.88 -15.18 -1.37
CA LYS A 89 7.29 -15.13 -1.00
C LYS A 89 8.19 -15.37 -2.22
N ILE A 90 9.20 -14.50 -2.38
CA ILE A 90 10.24 -14.62 -3.41
C ILE A 90 11.60 -14.39 -2.75
N ASP A 91 12.51 -15.36 -2.90
CA ASP A 91 13.92 -15.25 -2.46
C ASP A 91 14.11 -14.74 -1.01
N GLY A 92 13.26 -15.20 -0.07
CA GLY A 92 13.30 -14.79 1.33
C GLY A 92 12.48 -13.53 1.64
N ILE A 93 11.91 -12.85 0.64
CA ILE A 93 11.08 -11.66 0.84
C ILE A 93 9.61 -12.06 0.78
N ALA A 94 8.89 -11.90 1.88
CA ALA A 94 7.44 -11.98 1.86
C ALA A 94 6.87 -10.65 1.36
N TYR A 95 5.87 -10.70 0.49
CA TYR A 95 5.26 -9.51 -0.09
C TYR A 95 3.77 -9.67 -0.33
N CYS A 96 3.06 -8.55 -0.37
CA CYS A 96 1.70 -8.47 -0.91
C CYS A 96 1.42 -7.05 -1.42
N PHE A 97 0.52 -6.98 -2.40
CA PHE A 97 -0.02 -5.69 -2.85
C PHE A 97 -1.27 -5.37 -2.03
N ILE A 98 -1.34 -4.15 -1.51
CA ILE A 98 -2.43 -3.71 -0.66
C ILE A 98 -3.14 -2.54 -1.34
N PRO A 99 -4.30 -2.77 -1.95
CA PRO A 99 -5.12 -1.69 -2.44
C PRO A 99 -5.58 -0.77 -1.30
N GLN A 100 -5.56 0.53 -1.56
CA GLN A 100 -5.97 1.56 -0.61
C GLN A 100 -6.99 2.50 -1.24
N VAL A 101 -7.87 3.05 -0.43
CA VAL A 101 -8.69 4.22 -0.76
C VAL A 101 -8.31 5.36 0.18
N LEU A 102 -7.88 6.48 -0.40
CA LEU A 102 -7.56 7.70 0.32
C LEU A 102 -8.73 8.67 0.18
N VAL A 103 -9.12 9.26 1.29
CA VAL A 103 -10.12 10.35 1.35
C VAL A 103 -9.42 11.60 1.84
N MET A 104 -9.55 12.68 1.09
CA MET A 104 -8.88 13.96 1.37
C MET A 104 -9.88 15.11 1.34
N SER A 105 -9.80 16.00 2.32
CA SER A 105 -10.48 17.29 2.27
C SER A 105 -9.82 18.18 1.22
N MET A 106 -10.63 18.96 0.52
CA MET A 106 -10.21 19.95 -0.46
C MET A 106 -10.37 21.36 0.10
N PRO A 107 -9.67 22.37 -0.46
CA PRO A 107 -9.85 23.77 -0.04
C PRO A 107 -11.26 24.28 -0.31
N GLU A 108 -11.93 23.77 -1.34
CA GLU A 108 -13.33 24.07 -1.60
C GLU A 108 -14.21 23.45 -0.51
N LYS A 109 -15.04 24.30 0.08
CA LYS A 109 -15.96 23.89 1.11
C LYS A 109 -16.87 22.76 0.61
N ASP A 110 -17.04 21.74 1.44
CA ASP A 110 -17.89 20.58 1.18
C ASP A 110 -17.45 19.69 -0.01
N LYS A 111 -16.20 19.86 -0.51
CA LYS A 111 -15.60 18.96 -1.51
C LYS A 111 -14.57 18.03 -0.90
N MET A 112 -14.60 16.79 -1.37
CA MET A 112 -13.67 15.74 -0.97
C MET A 112 -13.05 15.10 -2.20
N ALA A 113 -11.75 14.83 -2.16
CA ALA A 113 -11.10 14.01 -3.16
C ALA A 113 -10.97 12.57 -2.65
N ILE A 114 -11.37 11.61 -3.46
CA ILE A 114 -11.24 10.18 -3.17
C ILE A 114 -10.39 9.57 -4.28
N THR A 115 -9.30 8.90 -3.90
CA THR A 115 -8.42 8.26 -4.87
C THR A 115 -8.06 6.85 -4.43
N SER A 116 -7.91 5.94 -5.40
CA SER A 116 -7.33 4.62 -5.17
C SER A 116 -5.82 4.68 -5.24
N ALA A 117 -5.16 3.85 -4.46
CA ALA A 117 -3.73 3.70 -4.41
C ALA A 117 -3.37 2.23 -4.20
N ASN A 118 -2.13 1.85 -4.51
CA ASN A 118 -1.59 0.54 -4.17
C ASN A 118 -0.32 0.71 -3.35
N LEU A 119 -0.22 -0.05 -2.26
CA LEU A 119 1.02 -0.25 -1.53
C LEU A 119 1.61 -1.60 -1.87
N LEU A 120 2.91 -1.68 -2.02
CA LEU A 120 3.65 -2.92 -1.91
C LEU A 120 4.15 -3.05 -0.48
N ALA A 121 3.68 -4.06 0.23
CA ALA A 121 4.18 -4.44 1.54
C ALA A 121 5.30 -5.46 1.36
N LEU A 122 6.42 -5.26 2.04
CA LEU A 122 7.60 -6.11 2.02
C LEU A 122 8.00 -6.50 3.43
N LYS A 123 8.37 -7.76 3.61
CA LYS A 123 8.98 -8.26 4.85
C LYS A 123 10.18 -9.11 4.50
N GLU A 124 11.35 -8.56 4.73
CA GLU A 124 12.62 -9.25 4.50
C GLU A 124 12.94 -10.17 5.68
N ASP A 125 13.56 -11.33 5.41
CA ASP A 125 13.83 -12.35 6.43
C ASP A 125 14.81 -11.84 7.51
N ASP A 126 15.70 -10.90 7.20
CA ASP A 126 16.69 -10.31 8.11
C ASP A 126 16.07 -9.29 9.07
N THR A 127 15.16 -8.43 8.59
CA THR A 127 14.50 -7.41 9.42
C THR A 127 13.29 -7.93 10.16
N LYS A 128 12.61 -8.94 9.62
CA LYS A 128 11.33 -9.49 10.09
C LYS A 128 10.24 -8.45 10.32
N LYS A 129 10.40 -7.25 9.73
CA LYS A 129 9.50 -6.12 9.87
C LYS A 129 8.81 -5.84 8.54
N TRP A 130 7.51 -5.61 8.58
CA TRP A 130 6.78 -5.12 7.42
C TRP A 130 7.14 -3.66 7.15
N THR A 131 7.49 -3.37 5.92
CA THR A 131 7.73 -2.02 5.40
C THR A 131 6.92 -1.81 4.13
N PHE A 132 6.69 -0.57 3.78
CA PHE A 132 5.77 -0.22 2.71
C PHE A 132 6.42 0.68 1.67
N PHE A 133 5.81 0.63 0.53
CA PHE A 133 6.25 1.34 -0.63
C PHE A 133 5.05 1.71 -1.52
N ASN A 134 4.92 2.99 -1.86
CA ASN A 134 3.82 3.45 -2.69
C ASN A 134 4.05 3.07 -4.15
N PHE A 135 3.13 2.27 -4.67
CA PHE A 135 3.25 1.64 -5.97
C PHE A 135 2.61 2.43 -7.13
N ASN A 136 1.94 3.54 -6.85
CA ASN A 136 1.02 4.21 -7.77
C ASN A 136 1.63 4.78 -9.06
N LYS A 137 2.94 4.86 -9.18
CA LYS A 137 3.63 5.38 -10.38
C LYS A 137 4.75 4.47 -10.86
N MET A 138 4.81 3.25 -10.35
CA MET A 138 5.86 2.34 -10.72
C MET A 138 5.45 1.46 -11.89
N ASN A 139 6.35 1.35 -12.83
CA ASN A 139 6.32 0.34 -13.86
C ASN A 139 7.23 -0.84 -13.48
N GLN A 140 7.21 -1.88 -14.27
CA GLN A 140 8.03 -3.07 -14.04
C GLN A 140 9.53 -2.75 -13.98
N GLU A 141 10.00 -1.80 -14.78
CA GLU A 141 11.40 -1.40 -14.82
C GLU A 141 11.86 -0.79 -13.49
N MET A 142 11.04 0.09 -12.90
CA MET A 142 11.32 0.67 -11.59
C MET A 142 11.33 -0.39 -10.49
N ILE A 143 10.41 -1.36 -10.55
CA ILE A 143 10.41 -2.47 -9.59
C ILE A 143 11.68 -3.29 -9.72
N ASN A 144 12.06 -3.65 -10.92
CA ASN A 144 13.29 -4.40 -11.17
C ASN A 144 14.53 -3.67 -10.68
N MET A 145 14.51 -2.33 -10.70
CA MET A 145 15.61 -1.49 -10.18
C MET A 145 15.67 -1.52 -8.65
N PHE A 146 14.53 -1.42 -7.97
CA PHE A 146 14.48 -1.38 -6.49
C PHE A 146 14.45 -2.78 -5.85
N LEU A 147 13.91 -3.74 -6.58
CA LEU A 147 13.69 -5.12 -6.13
C LEU A 147 14.11 -6.09 -7.23
N PRO A 148 15.43 -6.18 -7.52
CA PRO A 148 15.93 -7.02 -8.61
C PRO A 148 15.56 -8.50 -8.45
N GLU A 149 15.33 -8.96 -7.22
CA GLU A 149 14.85 -10.32 -6.90
C GLU A 149 13.47 -10.60 -7.51
N PHE A 150 12.69 -9.56 -7.77
CA PHE A 150 11.32 -9.65 -8.30
C PHE A 150 11.26 -9.67 -9.82
N ASN A 151 12.40 -9.45 -10.48
CA ASN A 151 12.45 -9.37 -11.95
C ASN A 151 11.88 -10.63 -12.62
N GLY A 152 10.81 -10.45 -13.38
CA GLY A 152 10.12 -11.52 -14.10
C GLY A 152 9.38 -12.54 -13.22
N LYS A 153 9.34 -12.33 -11.88
CA LYS A 153 8.74 -13.27 -10.92
C LYS A 153 7.42 -12.78 -10.34
N ILE A 154 7.09 -11.51 -10.50
CA ILE A 154 5.82 -10.96 -10.02
C ILE A 154 4.97 -10.42 -11.15
N SER A 155 3.66 -10.60 -11.02
CA SER A 155 2.68 -9.89 -11.83
C SER A 155 2.22 -8.66 -11.07
N LEU A 156 2.28 -7.51 -11.74
CA LEU A 156 1.75 -6.28 -11.14
C LEU A 156 0.23 -6.38 -11.02
N PRO A 157 -0.36 -5.86 -9.93
CA PRO A 157 -1.81 -5.77 -9.86
C PRO A 157 -2.30 -4.95 -11.06
N PRO A 158 -3.47 -5.29 -11.62
CA PRO A 158 -4.07 -4.47 -12.65
C PRO A 158 -4.14 -3.03 -12.13
N ASP A 159 -3.76 -2.08 -12.97
CA ASP A 159 -3.91 -0.67 -12.65
C ASP A 159 -5.40 -0.46 -12.34
N LEU A 160 -5.74 -0.46 -11.06
CA LEU A 160 -7.00 0.13 -10.63
C LEU A 160 -6.93 1.54 -11.17
N GLU A 161 -7.75 1.84 -12.19
CA GLU A 161 -7.73 3.12 -12.87
C GLU A 161 -7.58 4.22 -11.83
N LYS A 162 -6.44 4.88 -11.84
CA LYS A 162 -6.09 5.98 -10.91
C LYS A 162 -6.99 7.16 -11.19
N LYS A 163 -8.24 7.05 -10.77
CA LYS A 163 -9.19 8.15 -10.85
C LYS A 163 -9.29 8.80 -9.49
N THR A 164 -8.85 10.03 -9.42
CA THR A 164 -9.24 10.90 -8.33
C THR A 164 -10.65 11.40 -8.65
N LEU A 165 -11.59 11.04 -7.80
CA LEU A 165 -12.97 11.50 -7.87
C LEU A 165 -13.10 12.68 -6.91
N VAL A 166 -13.68 13.79 -7.37
CA VAL A 166 -14.06 14.90 -6.52
C VAL A 166 -15.57 14.86 -6.34
N VAL A 167 -16.00 14.69 -5.10
CA VAL A 167 -17.41 14.48 -4.74
C VAL A 167 -17.87 15.44 -3.64
N GLY A 168 -19.15 15.54 -3.43
CA GLY A 168 -19.71 16.21 -2.25
C GLY A 168 -19.43 15.38 -0.98
N LYS A 169 -19.37 16.04 0.16
CA LYS A 169 -19.08 15.39 1.44
C LYS A 169 -20.10 14.30 1.80
N GLU A 170 -21.35 14.48 1.40
CA GLU A 170 -22.46 13.54 1.58
C GLU A 170 -22.33 12.27 0.71
N GLU A 171 -21.56 12.34 -0.38
CA GLU A 171 -21.37 11.21 -1.31
C GLU A 171 -20.16 10.33 -0.95
N VAL A 172 -19.32 10.76 0.01
CA VAL A 172 -18.05 10.08 0.36
C VAL A 172 -18.27 8.61 0.71
N ALA A 173 -19.18 8.33 1.63
CA ALA A 173 -19.42 6.96 2.09
C ALA A 173 -19.82 6.03 0.92
N LYS A 174 -20.76 6.48 0.08
CA LYS A 174 -21.22 5.72 -1.09
C LYS A 174 -20.09 5.50 -2.11
N THR A 175 -19.26 6.51 -2.33
CA THR A 175 -18.15 6.42 -3.28
C THR A 175 -17.07 5.47 -2.78
N VAL A 176 -16.73 5.54 -1.48
CA VAL A 176 -15.77 4.63 -0.84
C VAL A 176 -16.28 3.18 -0.91
N ASP A 177 -17.53 2.94 -0.54
CA ASP A 177 -18.14 1.60 -0.61
C ASP A 177 -18.12 1.04 -2.04
N HIS A 178 -18.38 1.88 -3.03
CA HIS A 178 -18.30 1.46 -4.44
C HIS A 178 -16.89 1.08 -4.84
N LEU A 179 -15.89 1.90 -4.51
CA LEU A 179 -14.48 1.60 -4.80
C LEU A 179 -14.00 0.33 -4.09
N MET A 180 -14.38 0.14 -2.84
CA MET A 180 -14.03 -1.08 -2.09
C MET A 180 -14.64 -2.35 -2.70
N LYS A 181 -15.86 -2.27 -3.24
CA LYS A 181 -16.48 -3.38 -4.00
C LYS A 181 -15.71 -3.68 -5.29
N LEU A 182 -15.32 -2.65 -6.05
CA LEU A 182 -14.54 -2.84 -7.26
C LEU A 182 -13.17 -3.48 -6.96
N ILE A 183 -12.52 -3.08 -5.87
CA ILE A 183 -11.29 -3.70 -5.38
C ILE A 183 -11.53 -5.18 -5.06
N ASP A 184 -12.54 -5.50 -4.27
CA ASP A 184 -12.89 -6.87 -3.89
C ASP A 184 -13.16 -7.76 -5.11
N GLU A 185 -13.95 -7.25 -6.08
CA GLU A 185 -14.22 -7.95 -7.34
C GLU A 185 -12.97 -8.16 -8.19
N SER A 186 -12.09 -7.17 -8.24
CA SER A 186 -10.80 -7.26 -8.97
C SER A 186 -9.88 -8.29 -8.34
N VAL A 187 -9.76 -8.28 -7.02
CA VAL A 187 -8.95 -9.26 -6.28
C VAL A 187 -9.46 -10.68 -6.52
N LYS A 188 -10.76 -10.93 -6.39
CA LYS A 188 -11.37 -12.26 -6.58
C LYS A 188 -11.27 -12.82 -8.00
N LYS A 189 -11.08 -11.99 -9.01
CA LYS A 189 -10.87 -12.44 -10.40
C LYS A 189 -9.47 -12.94 -10.69
N HIS A 190 -8.51 -12.60 -9.83
CA HIS A 190 -7.09 -12.91 -10.02
C HIS A 190 -6.59 -14.00 -9.06
N HIS A 191 -7.48 -14.54 -8.22
CA HIS A 191 -7.32 -15.72 -7.40
C HIS A 191 -8.12 -16.90 -7.98
#